data_8224df9999da319c82f42efc14031c0b
#
_entry.id   8224df9999da319c82f42efc14031c0b
#
_cell.length_a   1.000
_cell.length_b   1.000
_cell.length_c   1.000
_cell.angle_alpha   90.00
_cell.angle_beta   90.00
_cell.angle_gamma   90.00
#
_symmetry.space_group_name_H-M   'P 1'
#
loop_
_entity.id
_entity.type
_entity.pdbx_description
1 polymer ?
#
loop_
_entity_poly.entity_id
_entity_poly.type
_entity_poly.pdbx_seq_one_letter_code
_entity_poly.pdbx_strand_id
1 'polypeptide(L)'
;LPILLLLDEPVSGIDQNGMELFFKTMDYLKKHYDLAIILISHDLDYVARYADHVVLLDKTVLRQGTVKEVYESSEFERIFSAGKEETWIKEDETND
;
A
#
# COMPACT_ATOMS: atom_id res chain seq x y z
N LEU A 1 -21.31 -13.85 -11.24
CA LEU A 1 -20.54 -12.97 -12.10
C LEU A 1 -19.39 -12.34 -11.32
N PRO A 2 -18.19 -12.28 -11.88
CA PRO A 2 -17.11 -11.58 -11.21
C PRO A 2 -17.39 -10.09 -11.14
N ILE A 3 -16.97 -9.48 -10.02
CA ILE A 3 -17.17 -8.05 -9.78
C ILE A 3 -15.80 -7.43 -9.59
N LEU A 4 -15.58 -6.25 -10.18
CA LEU A 4 -14.40 -5.45 -9.98
C LEU A 4 -14.76 -4.21 -9.17
N LEU A 5 -14.11 -4.04 -8.04
CA LEU A 5 -14.29 -2.87 -7.20
C LEU A 5 -13.03 -2.00 -7.30
N LEU A 6 -13.20 -0.76 -7.69
CA LEU A 6 -12.10 0.19 -7.82
C LEU A 6 -12.27 1.29 -6.78
N LEU A 7 -11.28 1.44 -5.90
CA LEU A 7 -11.32 2.39 -4.80
C LEU A 7 -10.11 3.31 -4.84
N ASP A 8 -10.35 4.61 -4.77
CA ASP A 8 -9.31 5.62 -4.80
C ASP A 8 -9.24 6.33 -3.45
N GLU A 9 -8.18 6.05 -2.68
CA GLU A 9 -7.95 6.60 -1.35
C GLU A 9 -9.18 6.52 -0.44
N PRO A 10 -9.80 5.34 -0.32
CA PRO A 10 -11.10 5.23 0.35
C PRO A 10 -11.07 5.48 1.85
N VAL A 11 -9.88 5.45 2.46
CA VAL A 11 -9.73 5.63 3.92
C VAL A 11 -9.03 6.92 4.28
N SER A 12 -8.93 7.85 3.34
CA SER A 12 -8.32 9.16 3.61
C SER A 12 -9.12 9.89 4.69
N GLY A 13 -8.44 10.33 5.74
CA GLY A 13 -9.08 11.05 6.83
C GLY A 13 -9.81 10.19 7.85
N ILE A 14 -9.71 8.88 7.76
CA ILE A 14 -10.33 7.94 8.69
C ILE A 14 -9.31 7.56 9.77
N ASP A 15 -9.79 7.35 11.00
CA ASP A 15 -8.91 6.96 12.10
C ASP A 15 -8.41 5.52 11.93
N GLN A 16 -7.46 5.12 12.77
CA GLN A 16 -6.83 3.82 12.66
C GLN A 16 -7.82 2.66 12.83
N ASN A 17 -8.77 2.79 13.75
CA ASN A 17 -9.77 1.75 13.94
C ASN A 17 -10.65 1.57 12.71
N GLY A 18 -11.03 2.67 12.09
CA GLY A 18 -11.81 2.64 10.86
C GLY A 18 -11.03 2.04 9.70
N MET A 19 -9.74 2.36 9.62
CA MET A 19 -8.86 1.79 8.59
C MET A 19 -8.75 0.27 8.74
N GLU A 20 -8.56 -0.20 9.96
CA GLU A 20 -8.47 -1.64 10.21
C GLU A 20 -9.78 -2.34 9.86
N LEU A 21 -10.89 -1.77 10.25
CA LEU A 21 -12.19 -2.33 9.90
C LEU A 21 -12.40 -2.37 8.39
N PHE A 22 -12.03 -1.30 7.69
CA PHE A 22 -12.17 -1.24 6.24
C PHE A 22 -11.36 -2.37 5.57
N PHE A 23 -10.08 -2.49 5.91
CA PHE A 23 -9.23 -3.50 5.27
C PHE A 23 -9.63 -4.93 5.63
N LYS A 24 -10.06 -5.17 6.85
CA LYS A 24 -10.59 -6.48 7.23
C LYS A 24 -11.85 -6.82 6.46
N THR A 25 -12.71 -5.83 6.26
CA THR A 25 -13.94 -6.02 5.50
C THR A 25 -13.64 -6.34 4.03
N MET A 26 -12.68 -5.62 3.44
CA MET A 26 -12.27 -5.88 2.06
C MET A 26 -11.68 -7.27 1.91
N ASP A 27 -10.86 -7.68 2.87
CA ASP A 27 -10.25 -9.01 2.86
C ASP A 27 -11.32 -10.10 2.97
N TYR A 28 -12.30 -9.89 3.83
CA TYR A 28 -13.43 -10.80 3.98
C TYR A 28 -14.22 -10.94 2.67
N LEU A 29 -14.54 -9.81 2.04
CA LEU A 29 -15.29 -9.81 0.79
C LEU A 29 -14.53 -10.52 -0.33
N LYS A 30 -13.23 -10.27 -0.40
CA LYS A 30 -12.39 -10.91 -1.42
C LYS A 30 -12.36 -12.43 -1.25
N LYS A 31 -12.36 -12.92 -0.02
CA LYS A 31 -12.29 -14.35 0.26
C LYS A 31 -13.62 -15.08 0.07
N HIS A 32 -14.73 -14.38 0.24
CA HIS A 32 -16.05 -15.00 0.24
C HIS A 32 -16.85 -14.75 -1.04
N TYR A 33 -16.39 -13.87 -1.91
CA TYR A 33 -17.08 -13.53 -3.14
C TYR A 33 -16.11 -13.54 -4.31
N ASP A 34 -16.64 -13.70 -5.51
CA ASP A 34 -15.86 -13.59 -6.74
C ASP A 34 -15.64 -12.10 -7.05
N LEU A 35 -14.70 -11.52 -6.36
CA LEU A 35 -14.48 -10.08 -6.32
C LEU A 35 -13.01 -9.77 -6.45
N ALA A 36 -12.66 -8.94 -7.41
CA ALA A 36 -11.33 -8.35 -7.53
C ALA A 36 -11.39 -6.92 -7.02
N ILE A 37 -10.40 -6.51 -6.24
CA ILE A 37 -10.34 -5.18 -5.66
C ILE A 37 -9.07 -4.50 -6.14
N ILE A 38 -9.23 -3.30 -6.72
CA ILE A 38 -8.11 -2.43 -7.03
C ILE A 38 -8.21 -1.24 -6.09
N LEU A 39 -7.16 -1.05 -5.28
CA LEU A 39 -7.13 -0.01 -4.26
C LEU A 39 -5.97 0.93 -4.54
N ILE A 40 -6.25 2.21 -4.62
CA ILE A 40 -5.22 3.23 -4.74
C ILE A 40 -5.00 3.82 -3.35
N SER A 41 -3.78 3.70 -2.85
CA SER A 41 -3.45 4.15 -1.50
C SER A 41 -1.95 4.43 -1.39
N HIS A 42 -1.59 5.35 -0.52
CA HIS A 42 -0.20 5.57 -0.15
C HIS A 42 0.07 5.12 1.29
N ASP A 43 -0.84 4.36 1.87
CA ASP A 43 -0.63 3.77 3.19
C ASP A 43 0.14 2.46 3.03
N LEU A 44 1.46 2.56 3.11
CA LEU A 44 2.35 1.46 2.77
C LEU A 44 2.22 0.26 3.71
N ASP A 45 1.89 0.50 4.96
CA ASP A 45 1.76 -0.59 5.94
C ASP A 45 0.53 -1.45 5.65
N TYR A 46 -0.61 -0.84 5.38
CA TYR A 46 -1.82 -1.58 5.06
C TYR A 46 -1.73 -2.27 3.70
N VAL A 47 -1.12 -1.61 2.73
CA VAL A 47 -0.89 -2.23 1.42
C VAL A 47 -0.02 -3.48 1.59
N ALA A 48 1.06 -3.37 2.38
CA ALA A 48 1.94 -4.52 2.62
C ALA A 48 1.22 -5.69 3.28
N ARG A 49 0.27 -5.37 4.16
CA ARG A 49 -0.45 -6.40 4.92
C ARG A 49 -1.53 -7.11 4.12
N TYR A 50 -2.21 -6.39 3.24
CA TYR A 50 -3.43 -6.91 2.60
C TYR A 50 -3.34 -7.12 1.11
N ALA A 51 -2.40 -6.51 0.40
CA ALA A 51 -2.34 -6.62 -1.05
C ALA A 51 -1.73 -7.95 -1.49
N ASP A 52 -2.28 -8.53 -2.54
CA ASP A 52 -1.72 -9.70 -3.21
C ASP A 52 -0.75 -9.29 -4.32
N HIS A 53 -1.04 -8.16 -4.96
CA HIS A 53 -0.26 -7.65 -6.06
C HIS A 53 -0.17 -6.14 -5.91
N VAL A 54 1.01 -5.59 -6.13
CA VAL A 54 1.25 -4.15 -5.98
C VAL A 54 1.73 -3.60 -7.30
N VAL A 55 1.19 -2.43 -7.67
CA VAL A 55 1.65 -1.67 -8.81
C VAL A 55 2.17 -0.33 -8.30
N LEU A 56 3.46 -0.08 -8.50
CA LEU A 56 4.07 1.20 -8.15
C LEU A 56 3.93 2.13 -9.34
N LEU A 57 3.21 3.22 -9.13
CA LEU A 57 2.82 4.13 -10.20
C LEU A 57 3.32 5.54 -9.91
N ASP A 58 4.05 6.13 -10.86
CA ASP A 58 4.42 7.54 -10.86
C ASP A 58 4.42 8.00 -12.31
N LYS A 59 3.26 8.44 -12.79
CA LYS A 59 2.97 8.80 -14.18
C LYS A 59 2.99 7.61 -15.11
N THR A 60 3.83 6.63 -14.82
CA THR A 60 3.90 5.36 -15.54
C THR A 60 4.09 4.25 -14.52
N VAL A 61 3.89 3.02 -14.94
CA VAL A 61 4.15 1.87 -14.07
C VAL A 61 5.66 1.70 -13.95
N LEU A 62 6.18 1.89 -12.74
CA LEU A 62 7.60 1.74 -12.46
C LEU A 62 7.98 0.31 -12.12
N ARG A 63 7.11 -0.39 -11.39
CA ARG A 63 7.33 -1.75 -10.96
C ARG A 63 5.99 -2.38 -10.60
N GLN A 64 5.88 -3.69 -10.77
CA GLN A 64 4.71 -4.42 -10.29
C GLN A 64 5.11 -5.84 -9.91
N GLY A 65 4.34 -6.43 -9.03
CA GLY A 65 4.61 -7.78 -8.54
C GLY A 65 4.03 -7.99 -7.15
N THR A 66 4.60 -8.95 -6.43
CA THR A 66 4.21 -9.16 -5.04
C THR A 66 4.65 -7.98 -4.18
N VAL A 67 4.12 -7.90 -2.97
CA VAL A 67 4.53 -6.86 -2.01
C VAL A 67 6.05 -6.87 -1.85
N LYS A 68 6.63 -8.04 -1.65
CA LYS A 68 8.07 -8.18 -1.48
C LYS A 68 8.84 -7.68 -2.70
N GLU A 69 8.44 -8.10 -3.88
CA GLU A 69 9.13 -7.71 -5.12
C GLU A 69 9.13 -6.21 -5.33
N VAL A 70 8.00 -5.56 -5.07
CA VAL A 70 7.87 -4.12 -5.27
C VAL A 70 8.56 -3.35 -4.15
N TYR A 71 8.34 -3.72 -2.89
CA TYR A 71 8.87 -2.98 -1.74
C TYR A 71 10.39 -3.08 -1.64
N GLU A 72 10.98 -4.16 -2.15
CA GLU A 72 12.44 -4.32 -2.15
C GLU A 72 13.09 -3.82 -3.43
N SER A 73 12.32 -3.25 -4.35
CA SER A 73 12.85 -2.76 -5.61
C SER A 73 13.57 -1.43 -5.45
N SER A 74 14.50 -1.16 -6.36
CA SER A 74 15.20 0.12 -6.39
C SER A 74 14.25 1.28 -6.73
N GLU A 75 13.23 1.01 -7.52
CA GLU A 75 12.22 2.01 -7.88
C GLU A 75 11.44 2.46 -6.66
N PHE A 76 11.02 1.52 -5.81
CA PHE A 76 10.31 1.83 -4.58
C PHE A 76 11.19 2.66 -3.65
N GLU A 77 12.43 2.24 -3.47
CA GLU A 77 13.36 2.94 -2.61
C GLU A 77 13.57 4.38 -3.09
N ARG A 78 13.74 4.57 -4.39
CA ARG A 78 13.93 5.89 -4.95
C ARG A 78 12.75 6.83 -4.69
N ILE A 79 11.52 6.31 -4.82
CA ILE A 79 10.30 7.10 -4.65
C ILE A 79 10.03 7.43 -3.19
N PHE A 80 10.20 6.47 -2.30
CA PHE A 80 9.77 6.62 -0.90
C PHE A 80 10.90 6.96 0.06
N SER A 81 12.14 6.75 -0.29
CA SER A 81 13.26 7.05 0.61
C SER A 81 13.59 8.53 0.70
N ALA A 82 13.21 9.32 -0.30
CA ALA A 82 13.52 10.76 -0.27
C ALA A 82 12.97 11.44 0.98
N GLY A 83 11.74 11.12 1.36
CA GLY A 83 11.14 11.63 2.59
C GLY A 83 11.63 10.90 3.82
N LYS A 84 11.90 9.61 3.68
CA LYS A 84 12.39 8.80 4.78
C LYS A 84 13.83 9.08 5.12
N GLU A 85 14.66 9.43 4.14
CA GLU A 85 16.06 9.73 4.38
C GLU A 85 16.25 10.86 5.37
N GLU A 86 15.47 11.90 5.26
CA GLU A 86 15.54 13.01 6.21
C GLU A 86 15.19 12.56 7.62
N THR A 87 14.16 11.73 7.74
CA THR A 87 13.74 11.19 9.02
C THR A 87 14.77 10.20 9.57
N TRP A 88 15.30 9.35 8.71
CA TRP A 88 16.31 8.37 9.07
C TRP A 88 17.59 9.03 9.57
N ILE A 89 18.04 10.04 8.85
CA ILE A 89 19.28 10.75 9.23
C ILE A 89 19.12 11.34 10.63
N LYS A 90 18.00 11.93 10.94
CA LYS A 90 17.74 12.51 12.25
C LYS A 90 17.68 11.46 13.34
N GLU A 91 17.05 10.34 13.07
CA GLU A 91 16.96 9.24 14.02
C GLU A 91 18.32 8.59 14.26
N ASP A 92 19.08 8.43 13.19
CA ASP A 92 20.41 7.84 13.27
C ASP A 92 21.34 8.72 14.08
N GLU A 93 21.31 10.02 13.86
CA GLU A 93 22.08 10.98 14.64
C GLU A 93 21.69 10.95 16.11
N THR A 94 20.40 10.73 16.39
CA THR A 94 19.90 10.68 17.76
C THR A 94 20.35 9.40 18.47
N ASN A 95 20.40 8.31 17.73
CA ASN A 95 20.77 7.01 18.29
C ASN A 95 22.27 6.81 18.44
N ASP A 96 23.06 7.54 17.71
CA ASP A 96 24.51 7.49 17.80
C ASP A 96 25.01 8.38 18.92
#